data_937e09c6b6d9721d6490af46876f6e6e
#
_entry.id   937e09c6b6d9721d6490af46876f6e6e
#
_cell.length_a   1.000
_cell.length_b   1.000
_cell.length_c   1.000
_cell.angle_alpha   90.00
_cell.angle_beta   90.00
_cell.angle_gamma   90.00
#
_symmetry.space_group_name_H-M   'P 1'
#
loop_
_entity.id
_entity.type
_entity.pdbx_description
1 polymer ?
#
loop_
_entity_poly.entity_id
_entity_poly.type
_entity_poly.pdbx_seq_one_letter_code
_entity_poly.pdbx_strand_id
1 'polypeptide(L)' 'MSSITVRLPDSVHRKVKEVAKVDGVSINQFISSAVGEKLASVLTASYLE' A
#
# COMPACT_ATOMS: atom_id res chain seq x y z
N MET A 1 4.17 4.43 18.46
CA MET A 1 3.94 4.20 17.02
C MET A 1 2.58 4.70 16.61
N SER A 2 2.51 5.36 15.50
CA SER A 2 1.22 5.82 14.99
C SER A 2 0.57 4.74 14.16
N SER A 3 -0.75 4.72 14.15
CA SER A 3 -1.52 3.78 13.37
C SER A 3 -2.60 4.50 12.59
N ILE A 4 -2.94 3.95 11.44
CA ILE A 4 -3.97 4.51 10.57
C ILE A 4 -4.94 3.40 10.21
N THR A 5 -6.22 3.74 10.21
CA THR A 5 -7.25 2.84 9.72
C THR A 5 -7.58 3.18 8.28
N VAL A 6 -7.47 2.20 7.40
CA VAL A 6 -7.76 2.38 5.98
C VAL A 6 -9.00 1.56 5.64
N ARG A 7 -9.96 2.21 5.00
CA ARG A 7 -11.18 1.53 4.56
C ARG A 7 -11.13 1.40 3.02
N LEU A 8 -11.23 0.16 2.55
CA LEU A 8 -11.15 -0.12 1.11
C LEU A 8 -12.49 -0.67 0.62
N PRO A 9 -12.87 -0.38 -0.62
CA PRO A 9 -14.01 -1.06 -1.24
C PRO A 9 -13.78 -2.57 -1.26
N ASP A 10 -14.87 -3.33 -1.22
CA ASP A 10 -14.78 -4.79 -1.14
C ASP A 10 -13.95 -5.40 -2.27
N SER A 11 -14.12 -4.88 -3.48
CA SER A 11 -13.38 -5.40 -4.64
C SER A 11 -11.88 -5.16 -4.49
N VAL A 12 -11.49 -3.98 -4.02
CA VAL A 12 -10.08 -3.64 -3.81
C VAL A 12 -9.51 -4.46 -2.67
N HIS A 13 -10.26 -4.60 -1.58
CA HIS A 13 -9.82 -5.39 -0.43
C HIS A 13 -9.55 -6.83 -0.82
N ARG A 14 -10.44 -7.41 -1.62
CA ARG A 14 -10.28 -8.79 -2.10
C ARG A 14 -9.02 -8.94 -2.95
N LYS A 15 -8.78 -7.99 -3.83
CA LYS A 15 -7.62 -8.02 -4.72
C LYS A 15 -6.32 -7.88 -3.94
N VAL A 16 -6.29 -6.98 -2.97
CA VAL A 16 -5.14 -6.82 -2.09
C VAL A 16 -4.84 -8.11 -1.34
N LYS A 17 -5.88 -8.77 -0.86
CA LYS A 17 -5.73 -10.03 -0.13
C LYS A 17 -5.11 -11.11 -1.01
N GLU A 18 -5.56 -11.20 -2.27
CA GLU A 18 -5.02 -12.17 -3.21
C GLU A 18 -3.56 -11.90 -3.53
N VAL A 19 -3.24 -10.64 -3.84
CA VAL A 19 -1.88 -10.27 -4.23
C VAL A 19 -0.92 -10.43 -3.05
N ALA A 20 -1.33 -10.04 -1.86
CA ALA A 20 -0.50 -10.19 -0.67
C ALA A 20 -0.19 -11.67 -0.42
N LYS A 21 -1.16 -12.55 -0.64
CA LYS A 21 -0.97 -13.98 -0.46
C LYS A 21 0.05 -14.52 -1.45
N VAL A 22 -0.01 -14.10 -2.70
CA VAL A 22 0.95 -14.52 -3.73
C VAL A 22 2.35 -14.05 -3.37
N ASP A 23 2.48 -12.83 -2.86
CA ASP A 23 3.77 -12.26 -2.46
C ASP A 23 4.29 -12.83 -1.14
N GLY A 24 3.45 -13.54 -0.40
CA GLY A 24 3.84 -14.10 0.88
C GLY A 24 3.98 -13.07 1.99
N VAL A 25 3.26 -11.97 1.90
CA VAL A 25 3.29 -10.92 2.93
C VAL A 25 1.89 -10.75 3.52
N SER A 26 1.82 -10.10 4.69
CA SER A 26 0.54 -9.77 5.29
C SER A 26 -0.13 -8.62 4.53
N ILE A 27 -1.45 -8.49 4.69
CA ILE A 27 -2.18 -7.38 4.10
C ILE A 27 -1.65 -6.05 4.62
N ASN A 28 -1.35 -5.98 5.92
CA ASN A 28 -0.79 -4.77 6.52
C ASN A 28 0.55 -4.41 5.88
N GLN A 29 1.40 -5.39 5.70
CA GLN A 29 2.71 -5.16 5.10
C GLN A 29 2.58 -4.75 3.63
N PHE A 30 1.67 -5.37 2.91
CA PHE A 30 1.39 -5.02 1.52
C PHE A 30 0.96 -3.55 1.41
N ILE A 31 0.04 -3.13 2.27
CA ILE A 31 -0.46 -1.76 2.27
C ILE A 31 0.63 -0.78 2.67
N SER A 32 1.43 -1.11 3.68
CA SER A 32 2.56 -0.26 4.09
C SER A 32 3.55 -0.05 2.96
N SER A 33 3.88 -1.11 2.24
CA SER A 33 4.77 -1.04 1.08
C SER A 33 4.18 -0.17 -0.02
N ALA A 34 2.88 -0.34 -0.29
CA ALA A 34 2.21 0.43 -1.33
C ALA A 34 2.23 1.93 -1.00
N VAL A 35 1.97 2.26 0.27
CA VAL A 35 2.02 3.66 0.71
C VAL A 35 3.43 4.22 0.59
N GLY A 36 4.42 3.44 1.00
CA GLY A 36 5.82 3.83 0.88
C GLY A 36 6.23 4.08 -0.55
N GLU A 37 5.82 3.20 -1.46
CA GLU A 37 6.09 3.36 -2.89
C GLU A 37 5.44 4.61 -3.45
N LYS A 38 4.20 4.87 -3.04
CA LYS A 38 3.49 6.06 -3.51
C LYS A 38 4.16 7.33 -3.02
N LEU A 39 4.57 7.34 -1.76
CA LEU A 39 5.28 8.49 -1.19
C LEU A 39 6.59 8.74 -1.93
N ALA A 40 7.34 7.68 -2.19
CA ALA A 40 8.61 7.81 -2.91
C ALA A 40 8.38 8.36 -4.31
N SER A 41 7.33 7.91 -4.99
CA SER A 41 6.98 8.39 -6.31
C SER A 41 6.62 9.87 -6.31
N VAL A 42 5.82 10.30 -5.34
CA VAL A 42 5.41 11.70 -5.22
C VAL A 42 6.61 12.59 -4.91
N LEU A 43 7.46 12.16 -3.99
CA LEU A 43 8.64 12.93 -3.62
C LEU A 43 9.61 13.05 -4.79
N THR A 44 9.78 11.98 -5.56
CA THR A 44 10.64 12.00 -6.73
C THR A 44 10.11 12.97 -7.80
N ALA A 45 8.82 12.91 -8.05
CA ALA A 45 8.19 13.81 -9.02
C ALA A 45 8.33 15.27 -8.60
N SER A 46 8.13 15.53 -7.31
CA SER A 46 8.28 16.87 -6.77
C SER A 46 9.73 17.36 -6.87
N TYR A 47 10.65 16.45 -6.66
CA TYR A 47 12.08 16.78 -6.69
C TYR A 47 12.57 17.11 -8.10
N LEU A 48 11.97 16.45 -9.10
CA LEU A 48 12.39 16.61 -10.49
C LEU A 48 11.82 17.90 -11.13
N GLU A 49 10.86 18.51 -10.51
CA GLU A 49 10.37 19.81 -10.96
C GLU A 49 11.32 20.93 -10.51
#